data_e05f09f9842731b65e9b1184178c23cf
#
_entry.id   e05f09f9842731b65e9b1184178c23cf
#
_cell.length_a   1.000
_cell.length_b   1.000
_cell.length_c   1.000
_cell.angle_alpha   90.00
_cell.angle_beta   90.00
_cell.angle_gamma   90.00
#
_symmetry.space_group_name_H-M   'P 1'
#
loop_
_entity.id
_entity.type
_entity.pdbx_description
1 polymer ?
#
loop_
_entity_poly.entity_id
_entity_poly.type
_entity_poly.pdbx_seq_one_letter_code
_entity_poly.pdbx_strand_id
1 'polypeptide(L)'
;EARRGIPVTLSVLYLLLGVRLGMPVHGVGTPGHFLVGFTEPQGSTFFIDPFHRGKLMNSQDVRRMLVRTGYEFRPEFLTPVSARETIIRMMRNLIAVYHKTGAIARAEKLGVLADTMLRGPRK
;
A
#
# COMPACT_ATOMS: atom_id res chain seq x y z
N GLU A 1 -5.14 -11.81 15.50
CA GLU A 1 -6.50 -11.82 14.99
C GLU A 1 -6.49 -12.07 13.48
N ALA A 2 -7.07 -13.18 13.07
CA ALA A 2 -7.05 -13.60 11.67
C ALA A 2 -7.77 -12.62 10.74
N ARG A 3 -8.70 -11.84 11.27
CA ARG A 3 -9.48 -10.88 10.48
C ARG A 3 -8.76 -9.59 10.20
N ARG A 4 -7.69 -9.31 10.93
CA ARG A 4 -6.92 -8.10 10.68
C ARG A 4 -5.95 -8.37 9.56
N GLY A 5 -6.37 -8.11 8.36
CA GLY A 5 -5.44 -8.12 7.26
C GLY A 5 -4.37 -7.07 7.47
N ILE A 6 -3.20 -7.31 6.92
CA ILE A 6 -2.17 -6.29 6.86
C ILE A 6 -2.68 -5.24 5.85
N PRO A 7 -2.66 -3.95 6.18
CA PRO A 7 -3.24 -2.92 5.31
C PRO A 7 -2.78 -3.00 3.85
N VAL A 8 -1.49 -3.24 3.63
CA VAL A 8 -0.97 -3.34 2.26
C VAL A 8 -1.47 -4.59 1.54
N THR A 9 -1.75 -5.68 2.27
CA THR A 9 -2.32 -6.90 1.68
C THR A 9 -3.74 -6.66 1.19
N LEU A 10 -4.55 -5.96 1.98
CA LEU A 10 -5.90 -5.58 1.58
C LEU A 10 -5.86 -4.68 0.36
N SER A 11 -4.93 -3.73 0.32
CA SER A 11 -4.76 -2.84 -0.83
C SER A 11 -4.41 -3.62 -2.09
N VAL A 12 -3.57 -4.65 -1.99
CA VAL A 12 -3.23 -5.51 -3.12
C VAL A 12 -4.47 -6.21 -3.66
N LEU A 13 -5.35 -6.71 -2.79
CA LEU A 13 -6.60 -7.32 -3.23
C LEU A 13 -7.48 -6.34 -3.99
N TYR A 14 -7.61 -5.12 -3.51
CA TYR A 14 -8.37 -4.08 -4.20
C TYR A 14 -7.76 -3.78 -5.57
N LEU A 15 -6.43 -3.69 -5.64
CA LEU A 15 -5.73 -3.43 -6.91
C LEU A 15 -5.94 -4.56 -7.92
N LEU A 16 -5.84 -5.80 -7.48
CA LEU A 16 -6.04 -6.96 -8.34
C LEU A 16 -7.46 -7.00 -8.89
N LEU A 17 -8.46 -6.78 -8.02
CA LEU A 17 -9.85 -6.74 -8.46
C LEU A 17 -10.08 -5.59 -9.44
N GLY A 18 -9.54 -4.41 -9.14
CA GLY A 18 -9.67 -3.27 -10.02
C GLY A 18 -9.10 -3.52 -11.41
N VAL A 19 -7.91 -4.10 -11.48
CA VAL A 19 -7.28 -4.45 -12.76
C VAL A 19 -8.14 -5.44 -13.54
N ARG A 20 -8.67 -6.46 -12.86
CA ARG A 20 -9.54 -7.45 -13.51
C ARG A 20 -10.82 -6.84 -14.05
N LEU A 21 -11.33 -5.82 -13.39
CA LEU A 21 -12.55 -5.13 -13.82
C LEU A 21 -12.28 -3.98 -14.79
N GLY A 22 -11.02 -3.78 -15.16
CA GLY A 22 -10.64 -2.70 -16.06
C GLY A 22 -10.73 -1.31 -15.45
N MET A 23 -10.65 -1.21 -14.13
CA MET A 23 -10.75 0.08 -13.44
C MET A 23 -9.38 0.73 -13.31
N PRO A 24 -9.30 2.07 -13.42
CA PRO A 24 -8.04 2.81 -13.30
C PRO A 24 -7.61 2.97 -11.85
N VAL A 25 -7.16 1.90 -11.23
CA VAL A 25 -6.72 1.88 -9.84
C VAL A 25 -5.20 1.82 -9.73
N HIS A 26 -4.66 2.38 -8.65
CA HIS A 26 -3.22 2.37 -8.39
C HIS A 26 -2.98 2.42 -6.89
N GLY A 27 -1.79 2.00 -6.48
CA GLY A 27 -1.39 2.11 -5.08
C GLY A 27 -0.94 3.53 -4.75
N VAL A 28 -1.17 3.94 -3.53
CA VAL A 28 -0.76 5.25 -3.01
C VAL A 28 -0.09 5.03 -1.66
N GLY A 29 1.21 5.32 -1.59
CA GLY A 29 2.02 5.03 -0.40
C GLY A 29 2.16 6.22 0.53
N THR A 30 1.10 6.59 1.23
CA THR A 30 1.20 7.62 2.25
C THR A 30 1.94 7.09 3.48
N PRO A 31 2.58 7.98 4.28
CA PRO A 31 3.25 7.53 5.50
C PRO A 31 2.27 6.86 6.46
N GLY A 32 2.61 5.67 6.92
CA GLY A 32 1.79 4.92 7.86
C GLY A 32 0.53 4.28 7.28
N HIS A 33 0.20 4.58 6.02
CA HIS A 33 -1.00 4.04 5.37
C HIS A 33 -0.71 3.73 3.91
N PHE A 34 -1.22 2.61 3.44
CA PHE A 34 -1.16 2.30 2.02
C PHE A 34 -2.58 2.32 1.48
N LEU A 35 -2.84 3.25 0.58
CA LEU A 35 -4.18 3.47 0.05
C LEU A 35 -4.28 2.97 -1.38
N VAL A 36 -5.52 2.82 -1.84
CA VAL A 36 -5.81 2.55 -3.25
C VAL A 36 -6.40 3.82 -3.85
N GLY A 37 -5.77 4.32 -4.90
CA GLY A 37 -6.27 5.46 -5.65
C GLY A 37 -7.10 5.00 -6.84
N PHE A 38 -8.12 5.77 -7.14
CA PHE A 38 -8.98 5.56 -8.29
C PHE A 38 -9.15 6.91 -9.00
N THR A 39 -8.73 6.98 -10.26
CA THR A 39 -8.85 8.22 -11.04
C THR A 39 -9.97 8.08 -12.05
N GLU A 40 -10.96 8.96 -11.96
CA GLU A 40 -12.07 9.00 -12.88
C GLU A 40 -11.64 9.58 -14.24
N PRO A 41 -12.38 9.28 -15.32
CA PRO A 41 -12.03 9.81 -16.64
C PRO A 41 -11.91 11.33 -16.71
N GLN A 42 -12.70 12.05 -15.90
CA GLN A 42 -12.65 13.50 -15.85
C GLN A 42 -11.46 14.03 -15.03
N GLY A 43 -10.64 13.17 -14.46
CA GLY A 43 -9.42 13.55 -13.75
C GLY A 43 -9.52 13.63 -12.24
N SER A 44 -10.70 13.47 -11.67
CA SER A 44 -10.85 13.43 -10.20
C SER A 44 -10.31 12.14 -9.65
N THR A 45 -9.60 12.21 -8.52
CA THR A 45 -9.05 11.03 -7.86
C THR A 45 -9.68 10.84 -6.49
N PHE A 46 -10.12 9.62 -6.22
CA PHE A 46 -10.57 9.19 -4.91
C PHE A 46 -9.57 8.20 -4.33
N PHE A 47 -9.58 8.10 -3.02
CA PHE A 47 -8.71 7.18 -2.30
C PHE A 47 -9.55 6.27 -1.43
N ILE A 48 -9.18 5.01 -1.37
CA ILE A 48 -9.87 4.01 -0.57
C ILE A 48 -8.88 3.50 0.46
N ASP A 49 -9.31 3.47 1.72
CA ASP A 49 -8.53 2.87 2.80
C ASP A 49 -9.11 1.50 3.11
N PRO A 50 -8.54 0.41 2.55
CA PRO A 50 -9.07 -0.94 2.77
C PRO A 50 -9.00 -1.36 4.24
N PHE A 51 -8.06 -0.81 4.98
CA PHE A 51 -7.88 -1.14 6.40
C PHE A 51 -9.00 -0.56 7.25
N HIS A 52 -9.60 0.54 6.81
CA HIS A 52 -10.72 1.19 7.50
C HIS A 52 -12.01 0.97 6.73
N ARG A 53 -12.35 -0.30 6.50
CA ARG A 53 -13.60 -0.75 5.87
C ARG A 53 -13.85 -0.18 4.47
N GLY A 54 -12.77 0.10 3.75
CA GLY A 54 -12.92 0.65 2.40
C GLY A 54 -13.47 2.06 2.38
N LYS A 55 -13.19 2.85 3.40
CA LYS A 55 -13.65 4.23 3.48
C LYS A 55 -13.18 5.02 2.26
N LEU A 56 -14.12 5.69 1.62
CA LEU A 56 -13.84 6.54 0.47
C LEU A 56 -13.41 7.93 0.93
N MET A 57 -12.29 8.40 0.40
CA MET A 57 -11.71 9.68 0.79
C MET A 57 -11.33 10.51 -0.43
N ASN A 58 -11.43 11.83 -0.31
CA ASN A 58 -10.82 12.72 -1.27
C ASN A 58 -9.44 13.16 -0.76
N SER A 59 -8.73 14.00 -1.52
CA SER A 59 -7.38 14.42 -1.12
C SER A 59 -7.36 15.21 0.19
N GLN A 60 -8.40 15.97 0.47
CA GLN A 60 -8.52 16.70 1.74
C GLN A 60 -8.70 15.77 2.92
N ASP A 61 -9.46 14.70 2.72
CA ASP A 61 -9.64 13.68 3.76
C ASP A 61 -8.31 12.99 4.07
N VAL A 62 -7.52 12.68 3.05
CA VAL A 62 -6.20 12.08 3.23
C VAL A 62 -5.28 13.04 3.98
N ARG A 63 -5.31 14.32 3.59
CA ARG A 63 -4.53 15.34 4.28
C ARG A 63 -4.86 15.40 5.77
N ARG A 64 -6.15 15.45 6.10
CA ARG A 64 -6.60 15.48 7.49
C ARG A 64 -6.16 14.24 8.25
N MET A 65 -6.25 13.09 7.62
CA MET A 65 -5.81 11.83 8.22
C MET A 65 -4.33 11.87 8.55
N LEU A 66 -3.49 12.33 7.63
CA LEU A 66 -2.04 12.40 7.84
C LEU A 66 -1.68 13.37 8.97
N VAL A 67 -2.28 14.55 8.98
CA VAL A 67 -2.03 15.54 10.02
C VAL A 67 -2.44 14.97 11.39
N ARG A 68 -3.61 14.33 11.45
CA ARG A 68 -4.11 13.74 12.70
C ARG A 68 -3.21 12.63 13.23
N THR A 69 -2.54 11.90 12.34
CA THR A 69 -1.63 10.83 12.73
C THR A 69 -0.18 11.27 12.89
N GLY A 70 0.07 12.59 12.86
CA GLY A 70 1.37 13.15 13.16
C GLY A 70 2.28 13.40 11.98
N TYR A 71 1.77 13.32 10.76
CA TYR A 71 2.57 13.54 9.56
C TYR A 71 2.28 14.89 8.95
N GLU A 72 3.32 15.52 8.40
CA GLU A 72 3.16 16.70 7.57
C GLU A 72 2.69 16.27 6.19
N PHE A 73 1.66 16.92 5.66
CA PHE A 73 1.17 16.60 4.34
C PHE A 73 2.11 17.09 3.25
N ARG A 74 2.36 16.24 2.26
CA ARG A 74 3.09 16.59 1.03
C ARG A 74 2.31 16.06 -0.17
N PRO A 75 2.14 16.88 -1.23
CA PRO A 75 1.39 16.41 -2.41
C PRO A 75 1.93 15.14 -3.03
N GLU A 76 3.24 14.92 -2.98
CA GLU A 76 3.86 13.72 -3.52
C GLU A 76 3.42 12.43 -2.83
N PHE A 77 2.85 12.53 -1.62
CA PHE A 77 2.29 11.36 -0.93
C PHE A 77 1.08 10.77 -1.65
N LEU A 78 0.45 11.55 -2.52
CA LEU A 78 -0.71 11.11 -3.29
C LEU A 78 -0.32 10.58 -4.68
N THR A 79 0.97 10.57 -5.00
CA THR A 79 1.46 10.09 -6.28
C THR A 79 1.29 8.58 -6.39
N PRO A 80 0.84 8.06 -7.54
CA PRO A 80 0.75 6.62 -7.75
C PRO A 80 2.10 5.94 -7.55
N VAL A 81 2.09 4.78 -6.90
CA VAL A 81 3.29 3.96 -6.78
C VAL A 81 3.19 2.77 -7.73
N SER A 82 4.33 2.28 -8.16
CA SER A 82 4.42 1.17 -9.10
C SER A 82 3.97 -0.14 -8.45
N ALA A 83 3.63 -1.13 -9.28
CA ALA A 83 3.34 -2.48 -8.80
C ALA A 83 4.54 -3.05 -8.02
N ARG A 84 5.75 -2.77 -8.50
CA ARG A 84 6.98 -3.21 -7.84
C ARG A 84 7.08 -2.63 -6.43
N GLU A 85 6.86 -1.32 -6.28
CA GLU A 85 6.87 -0.68 -4.97
C GLU A 85 5.77 -1.21 -4.06
N THR A 86 4.59 -1.47 -4.61
CA THR A 86 3.49 -2.05 -3.85
C THR A 86 3.88 -3.40 -3.26
N ILE A 87 4.49 -4.25 -4.08
CA ILE A 87 4.94 -5.58 -3.63
C ILE A 87 6.04 -5.46 -2.58
N ILE A 88 6.98 -4.54 -2.76
CA ILE A 88 8.07 -4.34 -1.80
C ILE A 88 7.51 -3.88 -0.46
N ARG A 89 6.54 -2.97 -0.46
CA ARG A 89 5.91 -2.52 0.79
C ARG A 89 5.18 -3.67 1.48
N MET A 90 4.50 -4.53 0.72
CA MET A 90 3.84 -5.71 1.26
C MET A 90 4.86 -6.64 1.93
N MET A 91 5.98 -6.87 1.27
CA MET A 91 7.05 -7.70 1.83
C MET A 91 7.63 -7.12 3.11
N ARG A 92 7.89 -5.82 3.13
CA ARG A 92 8.41 -5.14 4.33
C ARG A 92 7.46 -5.25 5.50
N ASN A 93 6.15 -5.11 5.24
CA ASN A 93 5.15 -5.26 6.30
C ASN A 93 5.10 -6.68 6.83
N LEU A 94 5.19 -7.68 5.95
CA LEU A 94 5.23 -9.08 6.37
C LEU A 94 6.50 -9.39 7.15
N ILE A 95 7.63 -8.87 6.73
CA ILE A 95 8.89 -9.03 7.46
C ILE A 95 8.74 -8.48 8.89
N ALA A 96 8.18 -7.29 9.02
CA ALA A 96 7.96 -6.68 10.33
C ALA A 96 7.05 -7.54 11.21
N VAL A 97 5.98 -8.09 10.63
CA VAL A 97 5.06 -8.98 11.36
C VAL A 97 5.78 -10.26 11.79
N TYR A 98 6.56 -10.87 10.90
CA TYR A 98 7.30 -12.10 11.22
C TYR A 98 8.33 -11.88 12.33
N HIS A 99 9.02 -10.74 12.31
CA HIS A 99 9.93 -10.39 13.40
C HIS A 99 9.17 -10.23 14.71
N LYS A 100 8.05 -9.54 14.67
CA LYS A 100 7.24 -9.28 15.86
C LYS A 100 6.67 -10.56 16.46
N THR A 101 6.35 -11.54 15.63
CA THR A 101 5.79 -12.82 16.07
C THR A 101 6.84 -13.90 16.29
N GLY A 102 8.12 -13.60 16.07
CA GLY A 102 9.22 -14.53 16.28
C GLY A 102 9.53 -15.47 15.11
N ALA A 103 8.86 -15.28 13.97
CA ALA A 103 9.09 -16.11 12.78
C ALA A 103 10.31 -15.59 11.98
N ILE A 104 11.48 -15.61 12.59
CA ILE A 104 12.68 -14.96 12.07
C ILE A 104 13.14 -15.57 10.73
N ALA A 105 13.07 -16.90 10.59
CA ALA A 105 13.48 -17.53 9.35
C ALA A 105 12.65 -17.09 8.15
N ARG A 106 11.34 -16.87 8.35
CA ARG A 106 10.47 -16.36 7.30
C ARG A 106 10.78 -14.90 6.97
N ALA A 107 11.09 -14.11 8.00
CA ALA A 107 11.50 -12.72 7.81
C ALA A 107 12.76 -12.63 6.97
N GLU A 108 13.75 -13.48 7.25
CA GLU A 108 15.00 -13.51 6.49
C GLU A 108 14.80 -13.89 5.03
N LYS A 109 13.96 -14.90 4.77
CA LYS A 109 13.65 -15.30 3.39
C LYS A 109 12.99 -14.20 2.60
N LEU A 110 12.03 -13.50 3.20
CA LEU A 110 11.38 -12.36 2.56
C LEU A 110 12.35 -11.20 2.35
N GLY A 111 13.25 -10.98 3.30
CA GLY A 111 14.27 -9.94 3.17
C GLY A 111 15.17 -10.17 1.97
N VAL A 112 15.60 -11.42 1.75
CA VAL A 112 16.40 -11.77 0.58
C VAL A 112 15.62 -11.52 -0.72
N LEU A 113 14.35 -11.90 -0.75
CA LEU A 113 13.51 -11.71 -1.93
C LEU A 113 13.30 -10.23 -2.22
N ALA A 114 13.03 -9.43 -1.19
CA ALA A 114 12.85 -7.99 -1.35
C ALA A 114 14.13 -7.32 -1.87
N ASP A 115 15.28 -7.72 -1.34
CA ASP A 115 16.57 -7.21 -1.81
C ASP A 115 16.81 -7.56 -3.28
N THR A 116 16.45 -8.79 -3.67
CA THR A 116 16.58 -9.23 -5.06
C THR A 116 15.71 -8.35 -5.98
N MET A 117 14.49 -8.06 -5.56
CA MET A 117 13.59 -7.20 -6.32
C MET A 117 14.13 -5.78 -6.44
N LEU A 118 14.71 -5.24 -5.36
CA LEU A 118 15.27 -3.89 -5.36
C LEU A 118 16.46 -3.75 -6.32
N ARG A 119 17.26 -4.80 -6.43
CA ARG A 119 18.42 -4.79 -7.35
C ARG A 119 18.00 -4.91 -8.81
N GLY A 120 16.81 -5.41 -9.05
CA GLY A 120 16.32 -5.65 -10.40
C GLY A 120 16.94 -6.89 -11.03
N PRO A 121 16.59 -7.18 -12.29
CA PRO A 121 17.09 -8.38 -12.97
C PRO A 121 18.59 -8.27 -13.24
N ARG A 122 19.28 -9.39 -13.12
CA ARG A 122 20.68 -9.50 -13.52
C ARG A 122 20.76 -9.59 -15.04
N LYS A 123 21.69 -8.85 -15.58
CA LYS A 123 21.97 -8.96 -17.01
C LYS A 123 22.99 -10.05 -17.28
#